data_17ed4abbe01bfc4c6ed9b9c7d084d951
#
_entry.id   17ed4abbe01bfc4c6ed9b9c7d084d951
#
_cell.length_a   1.000
_cell.length_b   1.000
_cell.length_c   1.000
_cell.angle_alpha   90.00
_cell.angle_beta   90.00
_cell.angle_gamma   90.00
#
_symmetry.space_group_name_H-M   'P 1'
#
loop_
_entity.id
_entity.type
_entity.pdbx_description
1 polymer ?
#
loop_
_entity_poly.entity_id
_entity_poly.type
_entity_poly.pdbx_seq_one_letter_code
_entity_poly.pdbx_strand_id
1 'polypeptide(L)'
;MEEDEKKGMIVFTKYSPFSVVDVVIENYEGEEYNTPRVVSLCRCGKSKNKPFCDGTHGTIDFNNEREEEKLRGLKTYECDKITVYYDKYLCKHIGKCTHGYPEVFNADKIPWIEPKSANNLDKLIEVIKKCPSGALSYKLEDGSRETVYHSEQKIKIEKNGSINITGGISLIDDNKSDVILDSKEHYSLCRCGASKHKPFCDGTHIKIEFDGQK
;
A
#
# COMPACT_ATOMS: atom_id res chain seq x y z
N MET A 1 -13.74 14.66 28.63
CA MET A 1 -13.55 13.25 28.28
C MET A 1 -13.17 13.26 26.83
N GLU A 2 -11.86 13.12 26.54
CA GLU A 2 -11.42 12.90 25.17
C GLU A 2 -12.01 11.58 24.73
N GLU A 3 -12.84 11.59 23.70
CA GLU A 3 -13.23 10.37 23.00
C GLU A 3 -11.94 9.76 22.45
N ASP A 4 -11.54 8.62 23.00
CA ASP A 4 -10.51 7.78 22.38
C ASP A 4 -10.99 7.49 20.96
N GLU A 5 -10.47 8.23 19.98
CA GLU A 5 -10.69 7.94 18.56
C GLU A 5 -10.24 6.49 18.34
N LYS A 6 -11.22 5.59 18.18
CA LYS A 6 -10.97 4.18 17.93
C LYS A 6 -10.15 4.07 16.65
N LYS A 7 -8.84 3.86 16.80
CA LYS A 7 -7.97 3.64 15.66
C LYS A 7 -8.33 2.31 14.99
N GLY A 8 -8.72 2.40 13.74
CA GLY A 8 -8.96 1.23 12.92
C GLY A 8 -7.72 0.35 12.80
N MET A 9 -7.92 -0.95 12.63
CA MET A 9 -6.82 -1.90 12.46
C MET A 9 -7.13 -2.98 11.43
N ILE A 10 -6.08 -3.54 10.85
CA ILE A 10 -6.13 -4.72 9.99
C ILE A 10 -5.29 -5.80 10.63
N VAL A 11 -5.88 -6.96 10.90
CA VAL A 11 -5.21 -8.12 11.47
C VAL A 11 -5.20 -9.25 10.43
N PHE A 12 -4.08 -9.97 10.33
CA PHE A 12 -3.99 -11.15 9.48
C PHE A 12 -3.06 -12.20 10.07
N THR A 13 -3.31 -13.45 9.75
CA THR A 13 -2.47 -14.59 10.10
C THR A 13 -1.97 -15.29 8.84
N LYS A 14 -1.10 -16.26 8.97
CA LYS A 14 -0.44 -16.94 7.83
C LYS A 14 -1.43 -17.40 6.75
N TYR A 15 -2.58 -17.95 7.12
CA TYR A 15 -3.57 -18.51 6.19
C TYR A 15 -4.93 -17.83 6.22
N SER A 16 -5.07 -16.69 6.90
CA SER A 16 -6.35 -15.99 7.10
C SER A 16 -6.60 -14.89 6.05
N PRO A 17 -7.85 -14.43 5.90
CA PRO A 17 -8.15 -13.16 5.23
C PRO A 17 -7.57 -11.98 6.00
N PHE A 18 -7.72 -10.75 5.48
CA PHE A 18 -7.52 -9.55 6.28
C PHE A 18 -8.79 -9.29 7.11
N SER A 19 -8.68 -9.35 8.44
CA SER A 19 -9.73 -8.91 9.35
C SER A 19 -9.61 -7.42 9.58
N VAL A 20 -10.57 -6.65 9.10
CA VAL A 20 -10.65 -5.19 9.22
C VAL A 20 -11.57 -4.84 10.36
N VAL A 21 -11.15 -3.93 11.24
CA VAL A 21 -11.90 -3.51 12.43
C VAL A 21 -12.05 -1.99 12.42
N ASP A 22 -13.29 -1.51 12.55
CA ASP A 22 -13.65 -0.09 12.72
C ASP A 22 -13.09 0.84 11.61
N VAL A 23 -13.14 0.42 10.33
CA VAL A 23 -12.67 1.21 9.19
C VAL A 23 -13.73 1.27 8.09
N VAL A 24 -13.90 2.44 7.50
CA VAL A 24 -14.73 2.63 6.30
C VAL A 24 -14.06 1.98 5.10
N ILE A 25 -14.84 1.22 4.32
CA ILE A 25 -14.38 0.55 3.10
C ILE A 25 -15.17 1.08 1.91
N GLU A 26 -14.45 1.59 0.91
CA GLU A 26 -15.03 2.09 -0.34
C GLU A 26 -14.68 1.17 -1.51
N ASN A 27 -15.58 1.14 -2.50
CA ASN A 27 -15.29 0.57 -3.82
C ASN A 27 -14.43 1.54 -4.66
N TYR A 28 -14.08 1.13 -5.88
CA TYR A 28 -13.27 1.95 -6.80
C TYR A 28 -14.00 3.23 -7.29
N GLU A 29 -15.33 3.28 -7.20
CA GLU A 29 -16.17 4.43 -7.55
C GLU A 29 -16.29 5.44 -6.40
N GLY A 30 -15.87 5.06 -5.19
CA GLY A 30 -15.94 5.88 -3.98
C GLY A 30 -17.23 5.67 -3.19
N GLU A 31 -17.98 4.62 -3.50
CA GLU A 31 -19.16 4.26 -2.73
C GLU A 31 -18.78 3.38 -1.55
N GLU A 32 -19.32 3.68 -0.37
CA GLU A 32 -19.07 2.93 0.84
C GLU A 32 -19.82 1.60 0.85
N TYR A 33 -19.13 0.54 1.27
CA TYR A 33 -19.77 -0.72 1.59
C TYR A 33 -20.43 -0.62 2.98
N ASN A 34 -21.70 -1.01 3.06
CA ASN A 34 -22.37 -1.18 4.36
C ASN A 34 -21.84 -2.46 5.02
N THR A 35 -20.86 -2.32 5.91
CA THR A 35 -20.17 -3.43 6.56
C THR A 35 -20.39 -3.42 8.08
N PRO A 36 -20.40 -4.60 8.73
CA PRO A 36 -20.34 -4.66 10.18
C PRO A 36 -18.99 -4.11 10.69
N ARG A 37 -18.93 -3.85 12.00
CA ARG A 37 -17.71 -3.36 12.67
C ARG A 37 -16.46 -4.18 12.39
N VAL A 38 -16.60 -5.49 12.23
CA VAL A 38 -15.51 -6.41 11.86
C VAL A 38 -15.89 -7.10 10.57
N VAL A 39 -15.03 -6.99 9.54
CA VAL A 39 -15.24 -7.60 8.25
C VAL A 39 -13.96 -8.24 7.71
N SER A 40 -14.09 -9.31 6.94
CA SER A 40 -12.95 -10.04 6.36
C SER A 40 -12.83 -9.77 4.87
N LEU A 41 -11.67 -9.24 4.43
CA LEU A 41 -11.35 -9.02 3.03
C LEU A 41 -10.53 -10.17 2.45
N CYS A 42 -10.86 -10.55 1.21
CA CYS A 42 -10.20 -11.64 0.51
C CYS A 42 -8.73 -11.32 0.23
N ARG A 43 -7.83 -12.30 0.53
CA ARG A 43 -6.39 -12.26 0.25
C ARG A 43 -5.96 -13.29 -0.79
N CYS A 44 -6.71 -14.37 -0.94
CA CYS A 44 -6.37 -15.47 -1.84
C CYS A 44 -6.77 -15.23 -3.31
N GLY A 45 -7.59 -14.21 -3.57
CA GLY A 45 -8.08 -13.85 -4.90
C GLY A 45 -9.13 -14.80 -5.48
N LYS A 46 -9.61 -15.79 -4.72
CA LYS A 46 -10.54 -16.83 -5.20
C LYS A 46 -11.92 -16.78 -4.56
N SER A 47 -12.19 -15.85 -3.65
CA SER A 47 -13.53 -15.63 -3.13
C SER A 47 -14.53 -15.36 -4.27
N LYS A 48 -15.73 -15.90 -4.14
CA LYS A 48 -16.87 -15.61 -5.03
C LYS A 48 -17.67 -14.39 -4.58
N ASN A 49 -17.33 -13.82 -3.43
CA ASN A 49 -17.98 -12.65 -2.83
C ASN A 49 -17.00 -11.47 -2.69
N LYS A 50 -16.17 -11.21 -3.69
CA LYS A 50 -15.16 -10.13 -3.64
C LYS A 50 -15.80 -8.76 -3.45
N PRO A 51 -15.18 -7.87 -2.67
CA PRO A 51 -13.86 -7.96 -2.05
C PRO A 51 -13.83 -8.77 -0.74
N PHE A 52 -14.95 -9.29 -0.26
CA PHE A 52 -15.06 -9.98 1.01
C PHE A 52 -14.60 -11.44 0.93
N CYS A 53 -14.21 -11.98 2.07
CA CYS A 53 -13.85 -13.38 2.21
C CYS A 53 -15.13 -14.24 2.35
N ASP A 54 -15.18 -15.35 1.63
CA ASP A 54 -16.23 -16.35 1.70
C ASP A 54 -15.75 -17.72 2.24
N GLY A 55 -14.52 -17.78 2.75
CA GLY A 55 -13.92 -19.00 3.27
C GLY A 55 -13.19 -19.86 2.20
N THR A 56 -13.25 -19.50 0.91
CA THR A 56 -12.59 -20.28 -0.16
C THR A 56 -11.09 -20.49 0.10
N HIS A 57 -10.40 -19.58 0.78
CA HIS A 57 -8.98 -19.74 1.13
C HIS A 57 -8.68 -21.03 1.92
N GLY A 58 -9.63 -21.53 2.69
CA GLY A 58 -9.48 -22.78 3.45
C GLY A 58 -9.64 -24.05 2.61
N THR A 59 -10.12 -23.95 1.38
CA THR A 59 -10.34 -25.09 0.45
C THR A 59 -9.32 -25.17 -0.66
N ILE A 60 -8.41 -24.20 -0.74
CA ILE A 60 -7.33 -24.13 -1.72
C ILE A 60 -5.99 -24.07 -0.98
N ASP A 61 -4.92 -24.44 -1.67
CA ASP A 61 -3.56 -24.30 -1.13
C ASP A 61 -3.13 -22.81 -1.18
N PHE A 62 -3.80 -21.97 -0.36
CA PHE A 62 -3.45 -20.57 -0.23
C PHE A 62 -2.24 -20.43 0.68
N ASN A 63 -1.10 -20.13 0.10
CA ASN A 63 0.10 -19.81 0.82
C ASN A 63 0.32 -18.29 0.91
N ASN A 64 0.41 -17.79 2.14
CA ASN A 64 0.74 -16.39 2.42
C ASN A 64 2.23 -16.20 2.71
N GLU A 65 3.07 -17.19 2.53
CA GLU A 65 4.50 -17.05 2.75
C GLU A 65 5.09 -16.01 1.81
N ARG A 66 5.98 -15.22 2.36
CA ARG A 66 6.78 -14.28 1.57
C ARG A 66 7.84 -15.10 0.84
N GLU A 67 7.92 -14.97 -0.47
CA GLU A 67 8.95 -15.66 -1.24
C GLU A 67 10.35 -15.13 -0.94
N GLU A 68 10.45 -13.89 -0.46
CA GLU A 68 11.71 -13.26 -0.08
C GLU A 68 11.56 -12.49 1.23
N GLU A 69 12.16 -12.98 2.31
CA GLU A 69 12.52 -12.16 3.48
C GLU A 69 13.61 -11.12 3.14
N LYS A 70 14.14 -11.20 1.92
CA LYS A 70 15.26 -10.41 1.46
C LYS A 70 14.86 -8.98 1.16
N LEU A 71 15.30 -8.12 2.06
CA LEU A 71 15.72 -6.78 1.77
C LEU A 71 14.61 -5.74 1.62
N ARG A 72 14.09 -5.30 2.73
CA ARG A 72 13.68 -3.90 2.85
C ARG A 72 14.93 -3.03 2.68
N GLY A 73 15.31 -2.82 1.44
CA GLY A 73 16.38 -1.90 1.08
C GLY A 73 15.78 -0.56 0.74
N LEU A 74 15.65 0.32 1.72
CA LEU A 74 15.33 1.72 1.47
C LEU A 74 16.48 2.31 0.65
N LYS A 75 16.21 2.65 -0.61
CA LYS A 75 17.16 3.38 -1.45
C LYS A 75 17.01 4.86 -1.22
N THR A 76 18.13 5.55 -1.10
CA THR A 76 18.21 6.99 -0.86
C THR A 76 18.75 7.70 -2.09
N TYR A 77 18.09 8.80 -2.45
CA TYR A 77 18.47 9.67 -3.56
C TYR A 77 18.53 11.11 -3.06
N GLU A 78 19.73 11.64 -2.95
CA GLU A 78 20.02 12.91 -2.30
C GLU A 78 20.22 14.04 -3.30
N CYS A 79 19.72 15.23 -2.96
CA CYS A 79 20.16 16.49 -3.51
C CYS A 79 20.05 17.58 -2.43
N ASP A 80 20.57 18.78 -2.71
CA ASP A 80 20.70 19.86 -1.72
C ASP A 80 19.40 20.23 -1.00
N LYS A 81 18.27 20.19 -1.71
CA LYS A 81 16.97 20.62 -1.20
C LYS A 81 16.10 19.50 -0.62
N ILE A 82 16.31 18.26 -1.06
CA ILE A 82 15.42 17.15 -0.73
C ILE A 82 16.18 15.83 -0.87
N THR A 83 15.90 14.93 0.06
CA THR A 83 16.27 13.52 -0.03
C THR A 83 15.00 12.71 -0.34
N VAL A 84 15.01 11.95 -1.41
CA VAL A 84 13.92 11.03 -1.78
C VAL A 84 14.28 9.62 -1.35
N TYR A 85 13.37 8.96 -0.65
CA TYR A 85 13.50 7.56 -0.25
C TYR A 85 12.59 6.69 -1.10
N TYR A 86 13.06 5.50 -1.45
CA TYR A 86 12.31 4.53 -2.23
C TYR A 86 12.42 3.13 -1.62
N ASP A 87 11.29 2.58 -1.21
CA ASP A 87 11.14 1.18 -0.80
C ASP A 87 10.59 0.34 -1.95
N LYS A 88 11.47 -0.42 -2.60
CA LYS A 88 11.09 -1.30 -3.71
C LYS A 88 10.09 -2.37 -3.28
N TYR A 89 10.13 -2.81 -2.02
CA TYR A 89 9.25 -3.85 -1.49
C TYR A 89 7.79 -3.43 -1.45
N LEU A 90 7.53 -2.14 -1.21
CA LEU A 90 6.19 -1.57 -1.20
C LEU A 90 5.70 -1.15 -2.59
N CYS A 91 6.59 -1.06 -3.58
CA CYS A 91 6.22 -0.55 -4.89
C CYS A 91 5.34 -1.53 -5.65
N LYS A 92 4.17 -1.08 -6.08
CA LYS A 92 3.24 -1.85 -6.93
C LYS A 92 3.41 -1.59 -8.42
N HIS A 93 4.47 -0.85 -8.82
CA HIS A 93 4.91 -0.64 -10.21
C HIS A 93 3.85 -0.11 -11.18
N ILE A 94 2.91 0.73 -10.73
CA ILE A 94 1.85 1.30 -11.58
C ILE A 94 2.25 2.57 -12.32
N GLY A 95 3.49 3.04 -12.16
CA GLY A 95 4.05 4.13 -12.95
C GLY A 95 3.54 5.54 -12.63
N LYS A 96 2.78 5.77 -11.55
CA LYS A 96 2.28 7.12 -11.22
C LYS A 96 3.39 8.17 -11.08
N CYS A 97 4.54 7.79 -10.52
CA CYS A 97 5.69 8.68 -10.38
C CYS A 97 6.34 9.00 -11.73
N THR A 98 6.58 7.99 -12.57
CA THR A 98 7.21 8.16 -13.89
C THR A 98 6.34 8.96 -14.87
N HIS A 99 5.03 8.81 -14.80
CA HIS A 99 4.09 9.65 -15.58
C HIS A 99 3.91 11.04 -14.98
N GLY A 100 3.95 11.17 -13.65
CA GLY A 100 3.73 12.44 -12.96
C GLY A 100 4.90 13.41 -13.07
N TYR A 101 6.14 12.90 -13.09
CA TYR A 101 7.35 13.73 -13.19
C TYR A 101 8.50 12.95 -13.85
N PRO A 102 8.45 12.73 -15.20
CA PRO A 102 9.41 11.89 -15.93
C PRO A 102 10.83 12.42 -15.93
N GLU A 103 11.03 13.73 -15.71
CA GLU A 103 12.35 14.36 -15.60
C GLU A 103 13.10 13.87 -14.35
N VAL A 104 12.35 13.57 -13.26
CA VAL A 104 12.90 13.07 -11.98
C VAL A 104 12.83 11.56 -11.87
N PHE A 105 11.70 10.95 -12.30
CA PHE A 105 11.45 9.50 -12.20
C PHE A 105 11.50 8.87 -13.59
N ASN A 106 12.63 8.28 -13.95
CA ASN A 106 12.82 7.67 -15.27
C ASN A 106 13.34 6.24 -15.14
N ALA A 107 12.46 5.25 -15.44
CA ALA A 107 12.79 3.83 -15.30
C ALA A 107 13.92 3.35 -16.23
N ASP A 108 14.19 4.08 -17.31
CA ASP A 108 15.23 3.75 -18.30
C ASP A 108 16.61 4.29 -17.91
N LYS A 109 16.72 5.03 -16.80
CA LYS A 109 17.97 5.62 -16.31
C LYS A 109 18.50 4.92 -15.05
N ILE A 110 19.80 5.08 -14.81
CA ILE A 110 20.45 4.68 -13.56
C ILE A 110 21.29 5.87 -13.08
N PRO A 111 20.95 6.48 -11.92
CA PRO A 111 19.79 6.16 -11.07
C PRO A 111 18.46 6.54 -11.72
N TRP A 112 17.40 5.79 -11.43
CA TRP A 112 16.07 6.03 -12.01
C TRP A 112 15.28 7.14 -11.30
N ILE A 113 15.71 7.56 -10.11
CA ILE A 113 15.25 8.75 -9.38
C ILE A 113 16.41 9.75 -9.35
N GLU A 114 16.19 10.93 -9.87
CA GLU A 114 17.20 12.00 -9.92
C GLU A 114 16.58 13.31 -9.39
N PRO A 115 16.56 13.52 -8.04
CA PRO A 115 15.88 14.67 -7.44
C PRO A 115 16.41 16.04 -7.91
N LYS A 116 17.71 16.12 -8.26
CA LYS A 116 18.31 17.36 -8.80
C LYS A 116 17.78 17.77 -10.17
N SER A 117 17.13 16.87 -10.90
CA SER A 117 16.45 17.19 -12.16
C SER A 117 15.09 17.85 -11.94
N ALA A 118 14.63 18.00 -10.68
CA ALA A 118 13.40 18.70 -10.37
C ALA A 118 13.58 20.21 -10.57
N ASN A 119 12.82 20.78 -11.51
CA ASN A 119 12.71 22.23 -11.70
C ASN A 119 11.63 22.86 -10.77
N ASN A 120 10.80 22.05 -10.14
CA ASN A 120 9.76 22.46 -9.21
C ASN A 120 9.69 21.46 -8.03
N LEU A 121 10.06 21.92 -6.83
CA LEU A 121 10.10 21.10 -5.62
C LEU A 121 8.70 20.70 -5.14
N ASP A 122 7.73 21.60 -5.22
CA ASP A 122 6.36 21.33 -4.80
C ASP A 122 5.72 20.25 -5.66
N LYS A 123 5.98 20.27 -6.99
CA LYS A 123 5.55 19.22 -7.92
C LYS A 123 6.17 17.88 -7.56
N LEU A 124 7.46 17.86 -7.19
CA LEU A 124 8.13 16.62 -6.77
C LEU A 124 7.48 16.04 -5.52
N ILE A 125 7.23 16.87 -4.51
CA ILE A 125 6.56 16.49 -3.27
C ILE A 125 5.15 15.97 -3.56
N GLU A 126 4.39 16.66 -4.40
CA GLU A 126 3.04 16.24 -4.80
C GLU A 126 3.03 14.86 -5.46
N VAL A 127 3.99 14.59 -6.35
CA VAL A 127 4.11 13.28 -7.01
C VAL A 127 4.50 12.18 -6.03
N ILE A 128 5.38 12.46 -5.07
CA ILE A 128 5.73 11.52 -3.99
C ILE A 128 4.49 11.20 -3.14
N LYS A 129 3.74 12.21 -2.71
CA LYS A 129 2.50 12.04 -1.92
C LYS A 129 1.43 11.24 -2.64
N LYS A 130 1.38 11.29 -3.97
CA LYS A 130 0.46 10.49 -4.81
C LYS A 130 0.86 9.02 -4.98
N CYS A 131 1.97 8.57 -4.38
CA CYS A 131 2.36 7.17 -4.40
C CYS A 131 1.38 6.34 -3.54
N PRO A 132 0.53 5.49 -4.14
CA PRO A 132 -0.57 4.88 -3.38
C PRO A 132 -0.14 3.74 -2.44
N SER A 133 1.12 3.31 -2.55
CA SER A 133 1.66 2.20 -1.75
C SER A 133 2.66 2.66 -0.68
N GLY A 134 2.90 3.99 -0.54
CA GLY A 134 3.90 4.50 0.40
C GLY A 134 5.34 4.11 0.05
N ALA A 135 5.58 3.63 -1.18
CA ALA A 135 6.92 3.25 -1.63
C ALA A 135 7.88 4.45 -1.78
N LEU A 136 7.35 5.65 -1.94
CA LEU A 136 8.11 6.90 -2.01
C LEU A 136 7.85 7.74 -0.76
N SER A 137 8.93 8.30 -0.22
CA SER A 137 8.88 9.30 0.85
C SER A 137 10.01 10.30 0.67
N TYR A 138 10.01 11.39 1.46
CA TYR A 138 11.03 12.42 1.33
C TYR A 138 11.39 13.04 2.68
N LYS A 139 12.52 13.75 2.70
CA LYS A 139 12.97 14.63 3.78
C LYS A 139 13.53 15.89 3.15
N LEU A 140 13.17 17.06 3.66
CA LEU A 140 13.70 18.35 3.21
C LEU A 140 15.06 18.65 3.85
N GLU A 141 15.79 19.63 3.28
CA GLU A 141 17.10 20.09 3.76
C GLU A 141 17.06 20.53 5.24
N ASP A 142 16.00 21.23 5.66
CA ASP A 142 15.79 21.67 7.04
C ASP A 142 15.50 20.52 8.03
N GLY A 143 15.51 19.28 7.54
CA GLY A 143 15.19 18.09 8.30
C GLY A 143 13.70 17.80 8.44
N SER A 144 12.82 18.66 7.95
CA SER A 144 11.38 18.44 7.98
C SER A 144 11.00 17.27 7.08
N ARG A 145 10.07 16.45 7.55
CA ARG A 145 9.52 15.31 6.84
C ARG A 145 8.04 15.26 7.11
N GLU A 146 7.25 15.45 6.08
CA GLU A 146 5.84 15.16 6.18
C GLU A 146 5.62 13.66 5.99
N THR A 147 4.98 13.03 6.96
CA THR A 147 4.73 11.58 6.96
C THR A 147 3.25 11.24 6.92
N VAL A 148 2.39 12.25 7.07
CA VAL A 148 0.93 12.10 7.04
C VAL A 148 0.39 12.88 5.83
N TYR A 149 -0.02 12.16 4.80
CA TYR A 149 -0.56 12.72 3.56
C TYR A 149 -2.07 12.64 3.49
N HIS A 150 -2.66 11.74 4.27
CA HIS A 150 -4.10 11.47 4.33
C HIS A 150 -4.51 11.39 5.79
N SER A 151 -5.36 12.29 6.25
CA SER A 151 -5.81 12.35 7.65
C SER A 151 -6.92 11.33 7.96
N GLU A 152 -7.67 10.89 6.95
CA GLU A 152 -8.81 10.01 7.12
C GLU A 152 -8.40 8.53 7.03
N GLN A 153 -8.82 7.75 8.03
CA GLN A 153 -8.67 6.30 8.03
C GLN A 153 -9.67 5.67 7.06
N LYS A 154 -9.16 5.15 5.95
CA LYS A 154 -9.99 4.61 4.88
C LYS A 154 -9.33 3.44 4.15
N ILE A 155 -10.16 2.52 3.71
CA ILE A 155 -9.79 1.44 2.80
C ILE A 155 -10.49 1.64 1.47
N LYS A 156 -9.73 1.76 0.38
CA LYS A 156 -10.27 1.80 -0.98
C LYS A 156 -9.91 0.55 -1.76
N ILE A 157 -10.94 -0.11 -2.29
CA ILE A 157 -10.80 -1.31 -3.13
C ILE A 157 -10.59 -0.88 -4.59
N GLU A 158 -9.46 -1.17 -5.21
CA GLU A 158 -9.27 -0.94 -6.65
C GLU A 158 -10.08 -1.92 -7.50
N LYS A 159 -10.56 -1.53 -8.67
CA LYS A 159 -11.42 -2.34 -9.54
C LYS A 159 -10.88 -3.76 -9.76
N ASN A 160 -9.73 -3.92 -10.34
CA ASN A 160 -9.05 -5.22 -10.56
C ASN A 160 -7.65 -5.20 -9.93
N GLY A 161 -7.54 -4.62 -8.75
CA GLY A 161 -6.26 -4.30 -8.14
C GLY A 161 -6.19 -4.57 -6.66
N SER A 162 -5.34 -3.78 -6.01
CA SER A 162 -5.01 -3.88 -4.60
C SER A 162 -6.11 -3.33 -3.68
N ILE A 163 -5.91 -3.55 -2.39
CA ILE A 163 -6.58 -2.84 -1.31
C ILE A 163 -5.67 -1.70 -0.90
N ASN A 164 -6.08 -0.46 -1.08
CA ASN A 164 -5.32 0.72 -0.67
C ASN A 164 -5.79 1.20 0.69
N ILE A 165 -4.87 1.45 1.59
CA ILE A 165 -5.09 1.86 2.96
C ILE A 165 -4.51 3.25 3.16
N THR A 166 -5.24 4.14 3.84
CA THR A 166 -4.83 5.50 4.21
C THR A 166 -5.14 5.81 5.66
N GLY A 167 -4.57 6.90 6.21
CA GLY A 167 -4.86 7.41 7.54
C GLY A 167 -4.21 6.64 8.70
N GLY A 168 -3.11 5.95 8.45
CA GLY A 168 -2.32 5.33 9.51
C GLY A 168 -2.97 4.12 10.19
N ILE A 169 -3.77 3.35 9.45
CA ILE A 169 -4.38 2.12 9.95
C ILE A 169 -3.28 1.08 10.25
N SER A 170 -3.24 0.57 11.48
CA SER A 170 -2.26 -0.44 11.90
C SER A 170 -2.47 -1.77 11.16
N LEU A 171 -1.37 -2.39 10.74
CA LEU A 171 -1.34 -3.72 10.13
C LEU A 171 -0.64 -4.70 11.06
N ILE A 172 -1.39 -5.65 11.62
CA ILE A 172 -0.93 -6.55 12.69
C ILE A 172 -0.85 -7.98 12.14
N ASP A 173 0.30 -8.62 12.31
CA ASP A 173 0.57 -10.00 11.89
C ASP A 173 0.38 -11.05 13.00
N ASP A 174 0.72 -12.29 12.71
CA ASP A 174 0.64 -13.44 13.63
C ASP A 174 1.43 -13.25 14.92
N ASN A 175 2.48 -12.42 14.90
CA ASN A 175 3.33 -12.15 16.06
C ASN A 175 2.75 -11.03 16.93
N LYS A 176 1.56 -10.52 16.60
CA LYS A 176 0.91 -9.38 17.25
C LYS A 176 1.75 -8.11 17.22
N SER A 177 2.65 -8.02 16.26
CA SER A 177 3.49 -6.85 16.03
C SER A 177 2.96 -6.05 14.86
N ASP A 178 3.02 -4.72 14.99
CA ASP A 178 2.82 -3.85 13.85
C ASP A 178 3.86 -4.18 12.77
N VAL A 179 3.41 -4.40 11.56
CA VAL A 179 4.30 -4.49 10.41
C VAL A 179 4.93 -3.12 10.22
N ILE A 180 6.22 -3.01 10.54
CA ILE A 180 6.93 -1.74 10.49
C ILE A 180 7.06 -1.30 9.03
N LEU A 181 6.46 -0.16 8.71
CA LEU A 181 6.56 0.52 7.44
C LEU A 181 7.23 1.87 7.64
N ASP A 182 8.04 2.30 6.69
CA ASP A 182 8.61 3.66 6.69
C ASP A 182 7.52 4.73 6.59
N SER A 183 6.52 4.47 5.74
CA SER A 183 5.28 5.24 5.68
C SER A 183 4.21 4.46 6.42
N LYS A 184 3.99 4.79 7.69
CA LYS A 184 2.91 4.19 8.51
C LYS A 184 1.53 4.71 8.12
N GLU A 185 1.46 5.68 7.24
CA GLU A 185 0.24 6.43 6.96
C GLU A 185 -0.59 5.78 5.85
N HIS A 186 0.08 5.25 4.79
CA HIS A 186 -0.63 4.59 3.69
C HIS A 186 0.19 3.45 3.09
N TYR A 187 -0.50 2.43 2.59
CA TYR A 187 0.11 1.26 1.95
C TYR A 187 -0.92 0.51 1.09
N SER A 188 -0.44 -0.44 0.27
CA SER A 188 -1.30 -1.25 -0.59
C SER A 188 -1.13 -2.74 -0.30
N LEU A 189 -2.24 -3.44 -0.02
CA LEU A 189 -2.26 -4.88 0.27
C LEU A 189 -2.64 -5.70 -0.96
N CYS A 190 -2.08 -6.89 -1.05
CA CYS A 190 -2.39 -7.86 -2.09
C CYS A 190 -3.79 -8.43 -1.89
N ARG A 191 -4.61 -8.41 -2.97
CA ARG A 191 -5.94 -9.02 -3.02
C ARG A 191 -6.03 -10.20 -3.99
N CYS A 192 -5.09 -10.30 -4.94
CA CYS A 192 -5.10 -11.33 -5.98
C CYS A 192 -4.47 -12.67 -5.54
N GLY A 193 -3.78 -12.69 -4.39
CA GLY A 193 -3.11 -13.88 -3.85
C GLY A 193 -1.74 -14.19 -4.47
N ALA A 194 -1.34 -13.53 -5.56
CA ALA A 194 -0.14 -13.86 -6.34
C ALA A 194 1.07 -12.95 -6.11
N SER A 195 0.96 -11.93 -5.25
CA SER A 195 2.12 -11.08 -4.91
C SER A 195 3.25 -11.89 -4.30
N LYS A 196 4.49 -11.56 -4.68
CA LYS A 196 5.72 -12.07 -4.06
C LYS A 196 6.11 -11.33 -2.78
N HIS A 197 5.52 -10.14 -2.59
CA HIS A 197 5.77 -9.25 -1.45
C HIS A 197 4.64 -9.29 -0.40
N LYS A 198 3.96 -10.43 -0.25
CA LYS A 198 2.84 -10.53 0.71
C LYS A 198 3.24 -10.06 2.13
N PRO A 199 2.39 -9.32 2.82
CA PRO A 199 0.99 -9.01 2.50
C PRO A 199 0.82 -7.87 1.48
N PHE A 200 1.87 -7.19 1.04
CA PHE A 200 1.82 -6.02 0.17
C PHE A 200 1.59 -6.40 -1.30
N CYS A 201 1.06 -5.43 -2.05
CA CYS A 201 0.86 -5.55 -3.49
C CYS A 201 2.15 -5.16 -4.23
N ASP A 202 2.63 -6.03 -5.11
CA ASP A 202 3.80 -5.80 -5.98
C ASP A 202 3.42 -5.53 -7.45
N GLY A 203 2.11 -5.39 -7.75
CA GLY A 203 1.62 -5.19 -9.11
C GLY A 203 1.39 -6.47 -9.92
N THR A 204 1.65 -7.66 -9.35
CA THR A 204 1.45 -8.95 -10.04
C THR A 204 0.01 -9.13 -10.55
N HIS A 205 -0.99 -8.53 -9.88
CA HIS A 205 -2.39 -8.55 -10.30
C HIS A 205 -2.61 -8.09 -11.76
N ILE A 206 -1.76 -7.17 -12.26
CA ILE A 206 -1.83 -6.69 -13.65
C ILE A 206 -1.40 -7.81 -14.61
N LYS A 207 -0.30 -8.51 -14.28
CA LYS A 207 0.28 -9.55 -15.14
C LYS A 207 -0.59 -10.79 -15.24
N ILE A 208 -1.34 -11.11 -14.18
CA ILE A 208 -2.24 -12.28 -14.15
C ILE A 208 -3.68 -11.91 -14.55
N GLU A 209 -3.91 -10.68 -14.99
CA GLU A 209 -5.24 -10.16 -15.39
C GLU A 209 -6.30 -10.44 -14.31
N PHE A 210 -5.96 -10.12 -13.06
CA PHE A 210 -6.83 -10.41 -11.92
C PHE A 210 -8.20 -9.76 -12.07
N ASP A 211 -9.26 -10.58 -12.07
CA ASP A 211 -10.63 -10.09 -11.99
C ASP A 211 -11.04 -9.94 -10.51
N GLY A 212 -11.15 -8.70 -10.09
CA GLY A 212 -11.54 -8.35 -8.72
C GLY A 212 -13.04 -8.23 -8.51
N GLN A 213 -13.87 -8.53 -9.53
CA GLN A 213 -15.32 -8.40 -9.51
C GLN A 213 -16.03 -9.76 -9.47
N LYS A 214 -15.36 -10.81 -9.94
CA LYS A 214 -15.89 -12.19 -9.96
C LYS A 214 -15.34 -13.02 -8.82
#